data_9f6a3fedd5f1a7d124b70dc929774035
#
_entry.id   9f6a3fedd5f1a7d124b70dc929774035
#
_cell.length_a   1.000
_cell.length_b   1.000
_cell.length_c   1.000
_cell.angle_alpha   90.00
_cell.angle_beta   90.00
_cell.angle_gamma   90.00
#
_symmetry.space_group_name_H-M   'P 1'
#
loop_
_entity.id
_entity.type
_entity.pdbx_description
1 polymer ?
#
loop_
_entity_poly.entity_id
_entity_poly.type
_entity_poly.pdbx_seq_one_letter_code
_entity_poly.pdbx_strand_id
1 'polypeptide(L)'
;EVPSAKALLVNSTSIDLLTKGNYSHYDFLGAVENFFYKAAPALFMGWSNLNFDRRMFHFNFFKGNRYPYITHSSPNKEHDGLHVARAAQTINPKTLKTELTDAGNESLALEGLARQQGFDTSAAHTAYVDAHNSLKVLRIIKDKHKENWEKFLTTSTKASVESILKGEGIYSI
;
A
#
# COMPACT_ATOMS: atom_id res chain seq x y z
N GLU A 1 5.36 6.68 -23.64
CA GLU A 1 5.31 7.96 -22.91
C GLU A 1 6.70 8.28 -22.36
N VAL A 2 7.11 9.53 -22.47
CA VAL A 2 8.38 10.00 -21.89
C VAL A 2 8.10 10.37 -20.42
N PRO A 3 8.81 9.78 -19.46
CA PRO A 3 8.61 10.12 -18.05
C PRO A 3 9.06 11.56 -17.78
N SER A 4 8.41 12.24 -16.85
CA SER A 4 8.83 13.58 -16.47
C SER A 4 10.20 13.55 -15.77
N ALA A 5 11.05 14.55 -16.02
CA ALA A 5 12.35 14.66 -15.38
C ALA A 5 12.25 14.63 -13.85
N LYS A 6 11.21 15.24 -13.27
CA LYS A 6 10.93 15.23 -11.84
C LYS A 6 10.69 13.81 -11.32
N ALA A 7 9.92 12.98 -12.05
CA ALA A 7 9.67 11.60 -11.64
C ALA A 7 10.95 10.75 -11.68
N LEU A 8 11.78 10.94 -12.68
CA LEU A 8 13.08 10.26 -12.79
C LEU A 8 14.01 10.60 -11.62
N LEU A 9 14.06 11.88 -11.23
CA LEU A 9 14.87 12.34 -10.10
C LEU A 9 14.37 11.76 -8.76
N VAL A 10 13.07 11.80 -8.52
CA VAL A 10 12.47 11.26 -7.28
C VAL A 10 12.73 9.77 -7.13
N ASN A 11 12.58 9.01 -8.22
CA ASN A 11 12.77 7.56 -8.20
C ASN A 11 14.22 7.12 -8.46
N SER A 12 15.17 8.06 -8.58
CA SER A 12 16.57 7.78 -8.91
C SER A 12 16.73 6.86 -10.12
N THR A 13 15.85 7.04 -11.14
CA THR A 13 15.79 6.17 -12.31
C THR A 13 16.43 6.88 -13.51
N SER A 14 17.44 6.25 -14.13
CA SER A 14 18.06 6.78 -15.35
C SER A 14 17.26 6.42 -16.60
N ILE A 15 17.36 7.24 -17.64
CA ILE A 15 16.75 6.95 -18.95
C ILE A 15 17.32 5.65 -19.52
N ASP A 16 18.62 5.40 -19.34
CA ASP A 16 19.27 4.17 -19.81
C ASP A 16 18.68 2.92 -19.15
N LEU A 17 18.30 3.00 -17.87
CA LEU A 17 17.64 1.90 -17.20
C LEU A 17 16.26 1.61 -17.78
N LEU A 18 15.51 2.66 -18.11
CA LEU A 18 14.18 2.51 -18.73
C LEU A 18 14.25 1.95 -20.16
N THR A 19 15.27 2.33 -20.93
CA THR A 19 15.44 1.86 -22.32
C THR A 19 15.97 0.42 -22.42
N LYS A 20 16.61 -0.09 -21.36
CA LYS A 20 17.09 -1.47 -21.28
C LYS A 20 16.00 -2.48 -20.86
N GLY A 21 14.79 -2.02 -20.57
CA GLY A 21 13.68 -2.88 -20.21
C GLY A 21 13.30 -3.83 -21.36
N ASN A 22 13.14 -5.13 -21.04
CA ASN A 22 12.83 -6.18 -22.03
C ASN A 22 11.31 -6.37 -22.25
N TYR A 23 10.47 -5.60 -21.57
CA TYR A 23 9.02 -5.72 -21.65
C TYR A 23 8.40 -4.50 -22.33
N SER A 24 7.51 -4.75 -23.27
CA SER A 24 6.58 -3.69 -23.69
C SER A 24 5.62 -3.38 -22.52
N HIS A 25 4.99 -2.22 -22.55
CA HIS A 25 3.96 -1.86 -21.56
C HIS A 25 2.85 -2.92 -21.50
N TYR A 26 2.44 -3.44 -22.66
CA TYR A 26 1.41 -4.48 -22.75
C TYR A 26 1.85 -5.80 -22.12
N ASP A 27 3.08 -6.24 -22.37
CA ASP A 27 3.63 -7.49 -21.80
C ASP A 27 3.81 -7.35 -20.30
N PHE A 28 4.28 -6.20 -19.80
CA PHE A 28 4.37 -5.91 -18.39
C PHE A 28 3.01 -6.00 -17.70
N LEU A 29 1.97 -5.37 -18.26
CA LEU A 29 0.62 -5.48 -17.72
C LEU A 29 0.11 -6.91 -17.70
N GLY A 30 0.44 -7.72 -18.73
CA GLY A 30 0.10 -9.14 -18.77
C GLY A 30 0.79 -9.95 -17.66
N ALA A 31 2.06 -9.67 -17.39
CA ALA A 31 2.79 -10.31 -16.31
C ALA A 31 2.21 -9.95 -14.92
N VAL A 32 1.86 -8.68 -14.70
CA VAL A 32 1.22 -8.21 -13.46
C VAL A 32 -0.17 -8.83 -13.28
N GLU A 33 -0.97 -8.87 -14.33
CA GLU A 33 -2.29 -9.50 -14.32
C GLU A 33 -2.21 -10.99 -13.94
N ASN A 34 -1.30 -11.72 -14.57
CA ASN A 34 -1.04 -13.12 -14.25
C ASN A 34 -0.60 -13.32 -12.80
N PHE A 35 0.22 -12.42 -12.27
CA PHE A 35 0.62 -12.45 -10.87
C PHE A 35 -0.60 -12.31 -9.95
N PHE A 36 -1.48 -11.35 -10.22
CA PHE A 36 -2.69 -11.15 -9.40
C PHE A 36 -3.65 -12.34 -9.47
N TYR A 37 -3.84 -12.94 -10.65
CA TYR A 37 -4.67 -14.15 -10.77
C TYR A 37 -4.08 -15.35 -10.01
N LYS A 38 -2.76 -15.54 -10.07
CA LYS A 38 -2.10 -16.62 -9.33
C LYS A 38 -2.11 -16.42 -7.82
N ALA A 39 -2.11 -15.17 -7.35
CA ALA A 39 -2.18 -14.86 -5.93
C ALA A 39 -3.60 -14.99 -5.35
N ALA A 40 -4.64 -14.99 -6.19
CA ALA A 40 -6.03 -15.06 -5.75
C ALA A 40 -6.38 -16.42 -5.09
N PRO A 41 -7.22 -16.43 -4.01
CA PRO A 41 -7.77 -15.28 -3.31
C PRO A 41 -6.76 -14.59 -2.40
N ALA A 42 -6.63 -13.28 -2.47
CA ALA A 42 -5.64 -12.51 -1.73
C ALA A 42 -6.20 -11.20 -1.17
N LEU A 43 -5.56 -10.72 -0.10
CA LEU A 43 -5.69 -9.34 0.37
C LEU A 43 -4.46 -8.56 -0.12
N PHE A 44 -4.66 -7.71 -1.12
CA PHE A 44 -3.63 -6.81 -1.63
C PHE A 44 -3.50 -5.59 -0.72
N MET A 45 -2.28 -5.28 -0.31
CA MET A 45 -2.03 -4.19 0.62
C MET A 45 -0.74 -3.47 0.26
N GLY A 46 -0.78 -2.15 0.30
CA GLY A 46 0.36 -1.26 0.15
C GLY A 46 0.30 -0.12 1.16
N TRP A 47 1.16 0.86 1.02
CA TRP A 47 1.17 2.06 1.87
C TRP A 47 0.62 3.25 1.10
N SER A 48 -0.54 3.78 1.53
CA SER A 48 -1.29 4.81 0.79
C SER A 48 -1.72 4.37 -0.62
N ASN A 49 -1.80 3.06 -0.86
CA ASN A 49 -2.05 2.47 -2.17
C ASN A 49 -3.44 2.78 -2.72
N LEU A 50 -4.45 2.99 -1.87
CA LEU A 50 -5.80 3.33 -2.31
C LEU A 50 -5.87 4.68 -3.04
N ASN A 51 -4.97 5.59 -2.69
CA ASN A 51 -4.94 6.94 -3.27
C ASN A 51 -4.09 7.03 -4.53
N PHE A 52 -3.04 6.22 -4.66
CA PHE A 52 -2.09 6.30 -5.78
C PHE A 52 -2.04 5.00 -6.60
N ASP A 53 -1.54 3.89 -6.04
CA ASP A 53 -1.27 2.66 -6.77
C ASP A 53 -2.53 2.08 -7.43
N ARG A 54 -3.65 2.03 -6.69
CA ARG A 54 -4.93 1.59 -7.24
C ARG A 54 -5.32 2.38 -8.48
N ARG A 55 -5.21 3.71 -8.45
CA ARG A 55 -5.56 4.55 -9.61
C ARG A 55 -4.66 4.28 -10.79
N MET A 56 -3.36 4.09 -10.54
CA MET A 56 -2.39 3.75 -11.58
C MET A 56 -2.71 2.39 -12.21
N PHE A 57 -3.06 1.37 -11.40
CA PHE A 57 -3.49 0.07 -11.91
C PHE A 57 -4.77 0.17 -12.73
N HIS A 58 -5.80 0.81 -12.22
CA HIS A 58 -7.06 0.98 -12.93
C HIS A 58 -6.86 1.64 -14.29
N PHE A 59 -6.12 2.75 -14.32
CA PHE A 59 -5.88 3.49 -15.56
C PHE A 59 -5.09 2.65 -16.57
N ASN A 60 -4.01 2.00 -16.14
CA ASN A 60 -3.15 1.25 -17.04
C ASN A 60 -3.82 -0.04 -17.53
N PHE A 61 -4.53 -0.77 -16.67
CA PHE A 61 -5.28 -1.95 -17.09
C PHE A 61 -6.42 -1.60 -18.04
N PHE A 62 -7.18 -0.55 -17.76
CA PHE A 62 -8.22 -0.07 -18.65
C PHE A 62 -7.63 0.32 -20.02
N LYS A 63 -6.54 1.09 -20.04
CA LYS A 63 -5.83 1.47 -21.27
C LYS A 63 -5.29 0.26 -22.03
N GLY A 64 -4.85 -0.78 -21.32
CA GLY A 64 -4.39 -2.05 -21.88
C GLY A 64 -5.50 -3.03 -22.26
N ASN A 65 -6.79 -2.62 -22.21
CA ASN A 65 -7.96 -3.48 -22.42
C ASN A 65 -7.96 -4.73 -21.52
N ARG A 66 -7.59 -4.55 -20.26
CA ARG A 66 -7.55 -5.57 -19.20
C ARG A 66 -8.53 -5.23 -18.09
N TYR A 67 -8.89 -6.22 -17.27
CA TYR A 67 -9.82 -5.99 -16.17
C TYR A 67 -9.21 -5.13 -15.06
N PRO A 68 -9.67 -3.87 -14.85
CA PRO A 68 -9.00 -2.92 -13.98
C PRO A 68 -9.21 -3.17 -12.48
N TYR A 69 -10.19 -4.00 -12.09
CA TYR A 69 -10.62 -4.18 -10.70
C TYR A 69 -10.11 -5.46 -10.06
N ILE A 70 -9.10 -6.10 -10.65
CA ILE A 70 -8.59 -7.43 -10.27
C ILE A 70 -8.15 -7.52 -8.80
N THR A 71 -7.61 -6.43 -8.23
CA THR A 71 -7.08 -6.42 -6.86
C THR A 71 -8.16 -6.37 -5.78
N HIS A 72 -9.38 -5.90 -6.11
CA HIS A 72 -10.45 -5.72 -5.13
C HIS A 72 -11.81 -6.31 -5.52
N SER A 73 -11.89 -6.97 -6.66
CA SER A 73 -13.07 -7.77 -7.01
C SER A 73 -12.95 -9.16 -6.41
N SER A 74 -14.11 -9.70 -5.95
CA SER A 74 -14.17 -11.06 -5.41
C SER A 74 -13.48 -12.08 -6.34
N PRO A 75 -12.66 -13.00 -5.80
CA PRO A 75 -12.45 -13.31 -4.39
C PRO A 75 -11.38 -12.44 -3.69
N ASN A 76 -10.78 -11.48 -4.40
CA ASN A 76 -9.73 -10.61 -3.87
C ASN A 76 -10.30 -9.47 -3.01
N LYS A 77 -9.45 -8.96 -2.13
CA LYS A 77 -9.70 -7.79 -1.30
C LYS A 77 -8.51 -6.84 -1.37
N GLU A 78 -8.76 -5.58 -1.08
CA GLU A 78 -7.69 -4.57 -1.03
C GLU A 78 -7.83 -3.74 0.24
N HIS A 79 -6.70 -3.42 0.86
CA HIS A 79 -6.65 -2.56 2.04
C HIS A 79 -5.43 -1.64 1.99
N ASP A 80 -5.42 -0.62 2.85
CA ASP A 80 -4.33 0.34 2.93
C ASP A 80 -3.59 0.21 4.27
N GLY A 81 -2.30 -0.07 4.20
CA GLY A 81 -1.44 -0.20 5.37
C GLY A 81 -1.35 1.09 6.20
N LEU A 82 -1.45 2.26 5.56
CA LEU A 82 -1.50 3.53 6.28
C LEU A 82 -2.77 3.64 7.14
N HIS A 83 -3.91 3.14 6.66
CA HIS A 83 -5.14 3.12 7.47
C HIS A 83 -5.02 2.19 8.66
N VAL A 84 -4.42 1.01 8.46
CA VAL A 84 -4.12 0.08 9.57
C VAL A 84 -3.18 0.72 10.59
N ALA A 85 -2.14 1.43 10.13
CA ALA A 85 -1.21 2.12 11.02
C ALA A 85 -1.90 3.23 11.83
N ARG A 86 -2.79 4.01 11.20
CA ARG A 86 -3.59 5.03 11.89
C ARG A 86 -4.44 4.42 12.99
N ALA A 87 -5.18 3.35 12.68
CA ALA A 87 -6.01 2.65 13.65
C ALA A 87 -5.17 2.12 14.82
N ALA A 88 -4.05 1.47 14.55
CA ALA A 88 -3.15 0.93 15.57
C ALA A 88 -2.56 2.02 16.48
N GLN A 89 -2.13 3.16 15.91
CA GLN A 89 -1.62 4.30 16.68
C GLN A 89 -2.71 4.96 17.52
N THR A 90 -3.95 5.01 17.05
CA THR A 90 -5.09 5.53 17.83
C THR A 90 -5.36 4.67 19.06
N ILE A 91 -5.28 3.34 18.93
CA ILE A 91 -5.47 2.42 20.08
C ILE A 91 -4.28 2.52 21.04
N ASN A 92 -3.07 2.54 20.53
CA ASN A 92 -1.86 2.62 21.34
C ASN A 92 -0.79 3.48 20.62
N PRO A 93 -0.59 4.73 21.04
CA PRO A 93 0.41 5.64 20.46
C PRO A 93 1.86 5.15 20.54
N LYS A 94 2.13 4.08 21.31
CA LYS A 94 3.44 3.43 21.39
C LYS A 94 3.61 2.26 20.43
N THR A 95 2.66 2.04 19.53
CA THR A 95 2.73 0.95 18.54
C THR A 95 3.92 1.12 17.61
N LEU A 96 4.05 2.30 17.02
CA LEU A 96 5.15 2.64 16.13
C LEU A 96 5.92 3.84 16.71
N LYS A 97 7.23 3.85 16.52
CA LYS A 97 8.01 5.06 16.72
C LYS A 97 7.78 5.96 15.51
N THR A 98 7.42 7.21 15.75
CA THR A 98 7.09 8.18 14.71
C THR A 98 8.04 9.37 14.75
N GLU A 99 8.16 10.07 13.63
CA GLU A 99 8.74 11.40 13.57
C GLU A 99 7.63 12.44 13.76
N LEU A 100 7.99 13.62 14.24
CA LEU A 100 7.06 14.73 14.28
C LEU A 100 7.19 15.57 13.00
N THR A 101 6.06 16.03 12.50
CA THR A 101 6.00 17.05 11.45
C THR A 101 6.39 18.42 12.02
N ASP A 102 6.65 19.39 11.16
CA ASP A 102 6.92 20.80 11.59
C ASP A 102 5.77 21.37 12.43
N ALA A 103 4.56 20.87 12.26
CA ALA A 103 3.40 21.25 13.06
C ALA A 103 3.27 20.47 14.39
N GLY A 104 4.23 19.63 14.74
CA GLY A 104 4.25 18.85 15.98
C GLY A 104 3.34 17.60 15.96
N ASN A 105 2.77 17.22 14.83
CA ASN A 105 1.95 16.02 14.70
C ASN A 105 2.80 14.79 14.37
N GLU A 106 2.37 13.61 14.78
CA GLU A 106 3.00 12.35 14.37
C GLU A 106 2.92 12.14 12.85
N SER A 107 4.05 11.81 12.24
CA SER A 107 4.13 11.47 10.83
C SER A 107 4.06 9.95 10.63
N LEU A 108 3.13 9.51 9.80
CA LEU A 108 3.02 8.13 9.35
C LEU A 108 3.53 7.95 7.90
N ALA A 109 4.40 8.85 7.43
CA ALA A 109 5.13 8.68 6.18
C ALA A 109 6.04 7.44 6.27
N LEU A 110 5.98 6.57 5.26
CA LEU A 110 6.65 5.26 5.30
C LEU A 110 8.16 5.36 5.54
N GLU A 111 8.84 6.30 4.87
CA GLU A 111 10.28 6.48 5.02
C GLU A 111 10.67 6.86 6.45
N GLY A 112 9.99 7.84 7.06
CA GLY A 112 10.19 8.24 8.44
C GLY A 112 9.90 7.10 9.41
N LEU A 113 8.80 6.38 9.21
CA LEU A 113 8.49 5.21 10.01
C LEU A 113 9.57 4.13 9.91
N ALA A 114 10.00 3.79 8.69
CA ALA A 114 11.04 2.79 8.47
C ALA A 114 12.35 3.18 9.18
N ARG A 115 12.75 4.44 9.07
CA ARG A 115 13.94 4.99 9.74
C ARG A 115 13.82 4.88 11.26
N GLN A 116 12.70 5.26 11.85
CA GLN A 116 12.46 5.20 13.28
C GLN A 116 12.39 3.77 13.84
N GLN A 117 11.99 2.78 13.01
CA GLN A 117 12.06 1.37 13.36
C GLN A 117 13.47 0.76 13.12
N GLY A 118 14.44 1.51 12.60
CA GLY A 118 15.79 1.03 12.30
C GLY A 118 15.88 0.20 11.01
N PHE A 119 14.95 0.39 10.07
CA PHE A 119 15.01 -0.28 8.78
C PHE A 119 15.89 0.49 7.80
N ASP A 120 16.42 -0.22 6.81
CA ASP A 120 17.18 0.40 5.74
C ASP A 120 16.28 1.28 4.87
N THR A 121 16.68 2.54 4.72
CA THR A 121 16.02 3.54 3.89
C THR A 121 16.95 4.09 2.80
N SER A 122 18.13 3.52 2.61
CA SER A 122 19.13 4.00 1.66
C SER A 122 18.66 4.04 0.20
N ALA A 123 17.71 3.15 -0.13
CA ALA A 123 17.04 3.10 -1.43
C ALA A 123 15.53 3.37 -1.31
N ALA A 124 15.11 4.21 -0.35
CA ALA A 124 13.74 4.70 -0.26
C ALA A 124 13.29 5.30 -1.61
N HIS A 125 11.98 5.26 -1.87
CA HIS A 125 11.35 5.60 -3.16
C HIS A 125 11.63 4.60 -4.31
N THR A 126 12.28 3.47 -4.04
CA THR A 126 12.20 2.33 -4.94
C THR A 126 11.02 1.44 -4.54
N ALA A 127 10.23 1.01 -5.52
CA ALA A 127 9.01 0.22 -5.27
C ALA A 127 9.28 -1.04 -4.43
N TYR A 128 10.45 -1.67 -4.62
CA TYR A 128 10.84 -2.85 -3.85
C TYR A 128 11.08 -2.54 -2.36
N VAL A 129 11.87 -1.50 -2.06
CA VAL A 129 12.20 -1.13 -0.68
C VAL A 129 10.96 -0.63 0.05
N ASP A 130 10.13 0.16 -0.61
CA ASP A 130 8.89 0.68 -0.03
C ASP A 130 7.88 -0.45 0.27
N ALA A 131 7.70 -1.40 -0.64
CA ALA A 131 6.88 -2.59 -0.39
C ALA A 131 7.43 -3.44 0.78
N HIS A 132 8.74 -3.63 0.83
CA HIS A 132 9.40 -4.39 1.89
C HIS A 132 9.30 -3.71 3.26
N ASN A 133 9.51 -2.42 3.32
CA ASN A 133 9.36 -1.63 4.56
C ASN A 133 7.89 -1.56 5.01
N SER A 134 6.94 -1.43 4.08
CA SER A 134 5.51 -1.52 4.38
C SER A 134 5.17 -2.85 5.07
N LEU A 135 5.66 -3.96 4.53
CA LEU A 135 5.46 -5.30 5.11
C LEU A 135 6.06 -5.40 6.52
N LYS A 136 7.26 -4.86 6.74
CA LYS A 136 7.91 -4.87 8.06
C LYS A 136 7.12 -4.07 9.09
N VAL A 137 6.65 -2.88 8.73
CA VAL A 137 5.81 -2.03 9.59
C VAL A 137 4.51 -2.74 9.95
N LEU A 138 3.83 -3.33 8.96
CA LEU A 138 2.59 -4.10 9.18
C LEU A 138 2.80 -5.31 10.09
N ARG A 139 3.95 -5.98 10.02
CA ARG A 139 4.31 -7.08 10.95
C ARG A 139 4.45 -6.59 12.38
N ILE A 140 5.09 -5.44 12.61
CA ILE A 140 5.16 -4.83 13.95
C ILE A 140 3.75 -4.57 14.50
N ILE A 141 2.87 -4.00 13.69
CA ILE A 141 1.49 -3.73 14.08
C ILE A 141 0.77 -5.04 14.42
N LYS A 142 0.85 -6.03 13.55
CA LYS A 142 0.26 -7.36 13.78
C LYS A 142 0.73 -7.99 15.09
N ASP A 143 2.04 -7.95 15.35
CA ASP A 143 2.61 -8.56 16.55
C ASP A 143 2.18 -7.85 17.84
N LYS A 144 2.06 -6.52 17.80
CA LYS A 144 1.63 -5.72 18.94
C LYS A 144 0.11 -5.70 19.17
N HIS A 145 -0.68 -5.95 18.14
CA HIS A 145 -2.14 -5.90 18.15
C HIS A 145 -2.78 -7.20 17.68
N LYS A 146 -2.28 -8.35 18.14
CA LYS A 146 -2.77 -9.68 17.71
C LYS A 146 -4.28 -9.82 17.83
N GLU A 147 -4.88 -9.33 18.92
CA GLU A 147 -6.31 -9.42 19.15
C GLU A 147 -7.16 -8.52 18.25
N ASN A 148 -6.57 -7.41 17.79
CA ASN A 148 -7.26 -6.42 16.95
C ASN A 148 -6.91 -6.57 15.47
N TRP A 149 -5.93 -7.39 15.11
CA TRP A 149 -5.45 -7.51 13.73
C TRP A 149 -6.57 -7.84 12.75
N GLU A 150 -7.39 -8.83 13.05
CA GLU A 150 -8.52 -9.20 12.19
C GLU A 150 -9.56 -8.07 12.09
N LYS A 151 -9.77 -7.31 13.16
CA LYS A 151 -10.67 -6.15 13.16
C LYS A 151 -10.16 -5.06 12.24
N PHE A 152 -8.85 -4.79 12.21
CA PHE A 152 -8.27 -3.83 11.26
C PHE A 152 -8.55 -4.24 9.81
N LEU A 153 -8.54 -5.54 9.53
CA LEU A 153 -8.78 -6.05 8.18
C LEU A 153 -10.26 -6.14 7.80
N THR A 154 -11.19 -6.07 8.75
CA THR A 154 -12.64 -6.12 8.44
C THR A 154 -13.11 -4.94 7.59
N THR A 155 -12.43 -3.80 7.65
CA THR A 155 -12.75 -2.61 6.86
C THR A 155 -12.21 -2.67 5.42
N SER A 156 -11.72 -3.82 4.96
CA SER A 156 -11.18 -4.02 3.63
C SER A 156 -12.23 -4.07 2.51
N THR A 157 -13.52 -4.18 2.83
CA THR A 157 -14.61 -4.18 1.86
C THR A 157 -15.71 -3.20 2.24
N LYS A 158 -16.38 -2.63 1.23
CA LYS A 158 -17.54 -1.75 1.44
C LYS A 158 -18.65 -2.45 2.22
N ALA A 159 -18.95 -3.70 1.88
CA ALA A 159 -19.99 -4.48 2.55
C ALA A 159 -19.69 -4.68 4.04
N SER A 160 -18.43 -4.96 4.41
CA SER A 160 -18.03 -5.08 5.81
C SER A 160 -18.20 -3.76 6.56
N VAL A 161 -17.79 -2.64 5.95
CA VAL A 161 -17.94 -1.30 6.56
C VAL A 161 -19.42 -0.96 6.75
N GLU A 162 -20.26 -1.19 5.74
CA GLU A 162 -21.70 -0.97 5.83
C GLU A 162 -22.35 -1.84 6.93
N SER A 163 -21.95 -3.10 7.04
CA SER A 163 -22.45 -4.00 8.10
C SER A 163 -22.11 -3.50 9.49
N ILE A 164 -20.86 -3.07 9.70
CA ILE A 164 -20.40 -2.50 10.97
C ILE A 164 -21.21 -1.25 11.33
N LEU A 165 -21.32 -0.30 10.38
CA LEU A 165 -22.03 0.96 10.63
C LEU A 165 -23.53 0.76 10.90
N LYS A 166 -24.16 -0.24 10.26
CA LYS A 166 -25.57 -0.57 10.49
C LYS A 166 -25.80 -1.31 11.80
N GLY A 167 -24.83 -2.13 12.23
CA GLY A 167 -24.94 -2.96 13.43
C GLY A 167 -24.61 -2.22 14.72
N GLU A 168 -23.59 -1.38 14.70
CA GLU A 168 -23.04 -0.76 15.92
C GLU A 168 -23.33 0.75 16.03
N GLY A 169 -23.87 1.39 14.99
CA GLY A 169 -24.17 2.81 14.90
C GLY A 169 -22.96 3.74 14.92
N ILE A 170 -22.00 3.50 15.80
CA ILE A 170 -20.69 4.15 15.85
C ILE A 170 -19.64 3.06 16.01
N TYR A 171 -18.73 2.96 15.06
CA TYR A 171 -17.61 2.03 15.16
C TYR A 171 -16.46 2.70 15.90
N SER A 172 -16.26 2.27 17.13
CA SER A 172 -15.07 2.58 17.94
C SER A 172 -14.07 1.43 17.74
N ILE A 173 -12.93 1.73 17.16
CA ILE A 173 -11.80 0.82 17.14
C ILE A 173 -11.08 0.84 18.48
#